data_3002a7dd14ab190a29b9689446b5e5d0
#
_entry.id   3002a7dd14ab190a29b9689446b5e5d0
#
_cell.length_a   1.000
_cell.length_b   1.000
_cell.length_c   1.000
_cell.angle_alpha   90.00
_cell.angle_beta   90.00
_cell.angle_gamma   90.00
#
_symmetry.space_group_name_H-M   'P 1'
#
loop_
_entity.id
_entity.type
_entity.pdbx_description
1 polymer ?
#
loop_
_entity_poly.entity_id
_entity_poly.type
_entity_poly.pdbx_seq_one_letter_code
_entity_poly.pdbx_strand_id
1 'polypeptide(L)'
;LMAELAGEGVTHAAMEASSHGIDQRRLDGVRLAAAAFSNLGHDHLDYHPDIESYFAAKMRLFTTLLPKGAPAVIFADDRWSGRAIEVATSVGAKVMTVGRGGNFLALKRLELERQRQIAEIEAEGRIHRVVLPLAGEFQMANALVAAGLAIATGVATADALAALEHLKGAAGRLDLAGTTADGAPIFVDYAHKPEALENVLAAVRPFTTGRVL
;
A
#
# COMPACT_ATOMS: atom_id res chain seq x y z
N LEU A 1 8.51 21.56 -7.07
CA LEU A 1 8.96 20.20 -6.78
C LEU A 1 8.95 19.30 -8.03
N MET A 2 7.80 19.02 -8.70
CA MET A 2 7.78 18.11 -9.89
C MET A 2 8.64 18.62 -11.03
N ALA A 3 8.63 19.94 -11.32
CA ALA A 3 9.46 20.54 -12.33
C ALA A 3 10.96 20.50 -11.98
N GLU A 4 11.30 20.65 -10.72
CA GLU A 4 12.69 20.52 -10.21
C GLU A 4 13.18 19.07 -10.37
N LEU A 5 12.40 18.10 -9.91
CA LEU A 5 12.71 16.67 -10.08
C LEU A 5 12.91 16.29 -11.56
N ALA A 6 12.04 16.80 -12.45
CA ALA A 6 12.19 16.60 -13.89
C ALA A 6 13.48 17.24 -14.43
N GLY A 7 13.82 18.44 -13.94
CA GLY A 7 15.07 19.13 -14.28
C GLY A 7 16.34 18.38 -13.80
N GLU A 8 16.23 17.64 -12.71
CA GLU A 8 17.28 16.77 -12.17
C GLU A 8 17.35 15.39 -12.85
N GLY A 9 16.52 15.15 -13.88
CA GLY A 9 16.51 13.93 -14.65
C GLY A 9 15.71 12.77 -13.99
N VAL A 10 14.88 13.06 -12.99
CA VAL A 10 13.98 12.06 -12.39
C VAL A 10 12.91 11.69 -13.41
N THR A 11 12.85 10.42 -13.77
CA THR A 11 11.90 9.87 -14.75
C THR A 11 10.64 9.28 -14.12
N HIS A 12 10.73 8.82 -12.88
CA HIS A 12 9.63 8.19 -12.15
C HIS A 12 9.57 8.76 -10.73
N ALA A 13 8.37 9.10 -10.28
CA ALA A 13 8.13 9.53 -8.92
C ALA A 13 6.92 8.78 -8.36
N ALA A 14 7.05 8.29 -7.13
CA ALA A 14 5.94 7.74 -6.35
C ALA A 14 5.71 8.63 -5.12
N MET A 15 4.44 8.90 -4.81
CA MET A 15 4.10 9.75 -3.67
C MET A 15 2.89 9.20 -2.92
N GLU A 16 2.84 9.48 -1.64
CA GLU A 16 1.64 9.30 -0.83
C GLU A 16 0.70 10.49 -1.03
N ALA A 17 -0.54 10.20 -1.42
CA ALA A 17 -1.59 11.19 -1.61
C ALA A 17 -2.50 11.22 -0.36
N SER A 18 -2.21 12.11 0.59
CA SER A 18 -3.06 12.29 1.76
C SER A 18 -4.40 12.90 1.39
N SER A 19 -5.46 12.54 2.12
CA SER A 19 -6.79 13.12 1.90
C SER A 19 -6.80 14.65 2.01
N HIS A 20 -6.04 15.22 2.95
CA HIS A 20 -5.84 16.66 3.05
C HIS A 20 -5.20 17.25 1.78
N GLY A 21 -4.14 16.61 1.28
CA GLY A 21 -3.44 17.06 0.07
C GLY A 21 -4.34 17.04 -1.16
N ILE A 22 -5.17 16.01 -1.28
CA ILE A 22 -6.14 15.87 -2.37
C ILE A 22 -7.26 16.91 -2.23
N ASP A 23 -7.83 17.06 -1.04
CA ASP A 23 -8.92 18.01 -0.76
C ASP A 23 -8.47 19.46 -0.94
N GLN A 24 -7.29 19.80 -0.45
CA GLN A 24 -6.65 21.10 -0.61
C GLN A 24 -6.04 21.33 -2.00
N ARG A 25 -6.30 20.43 -2.95
CA ARG A 25 -5.88 20.54 -4.36
C ARG A 25 -4.37 20.65 -4.57
N ARG A 26 -3.56 20.12 -3.64
CA ARG A 26 -2.08 20.17 -3.74
C ARG A 26 -1.55 19.35 -4.91
N LEU A 27 -2.34 18.42 -5.44
CA LEU A 27 -1.99 17.56 -6.57
C LEU A 27 -2.63 18.03 -7.89
N ASP A 28 -3.46 19.08 -7.87
CA ASP A 28 -4.08 19.62 -9.08
C ASP A 28 -2.97 20.11 -10.02
N GLY A 29 -3.00 19.69 -11.27
CA GLY A 29 -1.95 19.97 -12.26
C GLY A 29 -0.86 18.90 -12.37
N VAL A 30 -0.78 17.92 -11.46
CA VAL A 30 0.08 16.74 -11.64
C VAL A 30 -0.61 15.74 -12.56
N ARG A 31 0.07 15.31 -13.60
CA ARG A 31 -0.42 14.25 -14.50
C ARG A 31 -0.01 12.89 -13.95
N LEU A 32 -0.96 12.15 -13.39
CA LEU A 32 -0.71 10.83 -12.83
C LEU A 32 -0.68 9.77 -13.94
N ALA A 33 0.33 8.91 -13.93
CA ALA A 33 0.39 7.73 -14.79
C ALA A 33 -0.48 6.58 -14.26
N ALA A 34 -0.57 6.46 -12.93
CA ALA A 34 -1.41 5.51 -12.24
C ALA A 34 -1.75 6.05 -10.84
N ALA A 35 -2.78 5.51 -10.22
CA ALA A 35 -3.13 5.81 -8.83
C ALA A 35 -3.50 4.53 -8.08
N ALA A 36 -3.43 4.55 -6.74
CA ALA A 36 -3.81 3.41 -5.95
C ALA A 36 -4.66 3.78 -4.73
N PHE A 37 -5.45 2.82 -4.27
CA PHE A 37 -6.16 2.84 -3.00
C PHE A 37 -5.77 1.60 -2.20
N SER A 38 -5.19 1.81 -1.02
CA SER A 38 -4.79 0.74 -0.11
C SER A 38 -5.88 0.42 0.91
N ASN A 39 -6.30 1.40 1.69
CA ASN A 39 -7.31 1.24 2.73
C ASN A 39 -7.91 2.59 3.16
N LEU A 40 -8.95 2.52 3.99
CA LEU A 40 -9.51 3.65 4.71
C LEU A 40 -9.70 3.27 6.19
N GLY A 41 -8.77 3.72 7.05
CA GLY A 41 -8.87 3.58 8.50
C GLY A 41 -9.62 4.75 9.16
N HIS A 42 -9.79 4.68 10.47
CA HIS A 42 -10.33 5.79 11.28
C HIS A 42 -9.25 6.84 11.56
N ASP A 43 -8.88 7.59 10.52
CA ASP A 43 -7.91 8.68 10.62
C ASP A 43 -8.49 9.98 10.05
N HIS A 44 -7.85 11.12 10.35
CA HIS A 44 -8.19 12.42 9.77
C HIS A 44 -9.64 12.91 10.04
N LEU A 45 -10.33 12.39 11.06
CA LEU A 45 -11.66 12.86 11.47
C LEU A 45 -11.58 14.17 12.27
N ASP A 46 -10.40 14.66 12.59
CA ASP A 46 -10.11 16.02 13.05
C ASP A 46 -10.24 17.05 11.91
N TYR A 47 -10.05 16.62 10.67
CA TYR A 47 -10.15 17.47 9.47
C TYR A 47 -11.45 17.19 8.69
N HIS A 48 -11.79 15.94 8.46
CA HIS A 48 -13.02 15.56 7.76
C HIS A 48 -14.18 15.41 8.75
N PRO A 49 -15.37 16.00 8.47
CA PRO A 49 -16.50 15.97 9.40
C PRO A 49 -17.01 14.54 9.68
N ASP A 50 -16.82 13.64 8.74
CA ASP A 50 -17.21 12.24 8.85
C ASP A 50 -16.40 11.34 7.88
N ILE A 51 -16.58 10.02 8.02
CA ILE A 51 -15.88 9.02 7.24
C ILE A 51 -16.26 9.05 5.75
N GLU A 52 -17.48 9.47 5.41
CA GLU A 52 -17.96 9.60 4.04
C GLU A 52 -17.26 10.76 3.33
N SER A 53 -17.13 11.89 3.99
CA SER A 53 -16.37 13.04 3.49
C SER A 53 -14.89 12.70 3.32
N TYR A 54 -14.33 11.94 4.25
CA TYR A 54 -12.95 11.43 4.15
C TYR A 54 -12.79 10.49 2.94
N PHE A 55 -13.73 9.55 2.76
CA PHE A 55 -13.73 8.67 1.59
C PHE A 55 -13.87 9.48 0.29
N ALA A 56 -14.82 10.40 0.23
CA ALA A 56 -15.04 11.25 -0.94
C ALA A 56 -13.78 12.07 -1.32
N ALA A 57 -13.09 12.63 -0.32
CA ALA A 57 -11.82 13.33 -0.54
C ALA A 57 -10.76 12.42 -1.17
N LYS A 58 -10.61 11.17 -0.69
CA LYS A 58 -9.69 10.19 -1.30
C LYS A 58 -10.11 9.82 -2.73
N MET A 59 -11.42 9.69 -2.99
CA MET A 59 -11.92 9.32 -4.32
C MET A 59 -11.67 10.38 -5.38
N ARG A 60 -11.44 11.65 -5.01
CA ARG A 60 -10.98 12.67 -5.97
C ARG A 60 -9.68 12.27 -6.70
N LEU A 61 -8.87 11.40 -6.10
CA LEU A 61 -7.70 10.84 -6.75
C LEU A 61 -8.07 10.16 -8.08
N PHE A 62 -9.20 9.44 -8.11
CA PHE A 62 -9.69 8.74 -9.30
C PHE A 62 -10.62 9.61 -10.15
N THR A 63 -11.52 10.37 -9.51
CA THR A 63 -12.56 11.10 -10.22
C THR A 63 -12.08 12.40 -10.88
N THR A 64 -10.97 12.96 -10.39
CA THR A 64 -10.51 14.29 -10.80
C THR A 64 -9.06 14.28 -11.29
N LEU A 65 -8.17 13.53 -10.63
CA LEU A 65 -6.73 13.63 -10.87
C LEU A 65 -6.20 12.55 -11.81
N LEU A 66 -6.77 11.35 -11.77
CA LEU A 66 -6.36 10.26 -12.63
C LEU A 66 -6.98 10.43 -14.04
N PRO A 67 -6.18 10.41 -15.12
CA PRO A 67 -6.72 10.46 -16.47
C PRO A 67 -7.64 9.26 -16.77
N LYS A 68 -8.68 9.48 -17.59
CA LYS A 68 -9.56 8.41 -18.05
C LYS A 68 -8.76 7.32 -18.77
N GLY A 69 -9.05 6.07 -18.46
CA GLY A 69 -8.33 4.90 -18.98
C GLY A 69 -7.00 4.59 -18.28
N ALA A 70 -6.52 5.48 -17.40
CA ALA A 70 -5.30 5.21 -16.64
C ALA A 70 -5.54 4.14 -15.55
N PRO A 71 -4.48 3.41 -15.15
CA PRO A 71 -4.58 2.37 -14.14
C PRO A 71 -4.98 2.88 -12.75
N ALA A 72 -5.96 2.21 -12.14
CA ALA A 72 -6.35 2.36 -10.75
C ALA A 72 -6.10 1.03 -10.02
N VAL A 73 -5.02 0.97 -9.23
CA VAL A 73 -4.68 -0.22 -8.42
C VAL A 73 -5.41 -0.15 -7.10
N ILE A 74 -6.22 -1.16 -6.78
CA ILE A 74 -7.04 -1.16 -5.56
C ILE A 74 -6.76 -2.43 -4.76
N PHE A 75 -6.39 -2.28 -3.48
CA PHE A 75 -6.30 -3.40 -2.56
C PHE A 75 -7.72 -3.89 -2.25
N ALA A 76 -8.02 -5.14 -2.64
CA ALA A 76 -9.39 -5.65 -2.67
C ALA A 76 -9.95 -6.05 -1.31
N ASP A 77 -9.08 -6.24 -0.30
CA ASP A 77 -9.45 -6.86 0.96
C ASP A 77 -9.83 -5.84 2.07
N ASP A 78 -9.82 -4.54 1.75
CA ASP A 78 -10.32 -3.49 2.65
C ASP A 78 -11.85 -3.35 2.52
N ARG A 79 -12.53 -3.01 3.61
CA ARG A 79 -14.00 -2.85 3.66
C ARG A 79 -14.53 -1.77 2.70
N TRP A 80 -13.71 -0.79 2.32
CA TRP A 80 -14.09 0.30 1.41
C TRP A 80 -13.75 0.01 -0.05
N SER A 81 -13.04 -1.10 -0.32
CA SER A 81 -12.54 -1.43 -1.65
C SER A 81 -13.63 -1.60 -2.69
N GLY A 82 -14.75 -2.21 -2.32
CA GLY A 82 -15.90 -2.34 -3.23
C GLY A 82 -16.38 -0.99 -3.75
N ARG A 83 -16.54 -0.01 -2.87
CA ARG A 83 -16.93 1.36 -3.24
C ARG A 83 -15.86 2.08 -4.05
N ALA A 84 -14.58 1.89 -3.71
CA ALA A 84 -13.48 2.48 -4.46
C ALA A 84 -13.42 1.92 -5.89
N ILE A 85 -13.66 0.60 -6.06
CA ILE A 85 -13.77 -0.06 -7.36
C ILE A 85 -14.93 0.52 -8.18
N GLU A 86 -16.11 0.68 -7.57
CA GLU A 86 -17.29 1.26 -8.22
C GLU A 86 -17.00 2.68 -8.72
N VAL A 87 -16.42 3.53 -7.86
CA VAL A 87 -16.06 4.90 -8.21
C VAL A 87 -15.04 4.93 -9.34
N ALA A 88 -13.94 4.18 -9.23
CA ALA A 88 -12.90 4.15 -10.26
C ALA A 88 -13.44 3.63 -11.60
N THR A 89 -14.30 2.61 -11.57
CA THR A 89 -14.96 2.06 -12.77
C THR A 89 -15.89 3.08 -13.41
N SER A 90 -16.69 3.80 -12.63
CA SER A 90 -17.68 4.76 -13.12
C SER A 90 -17.06 5.92 -13.90
N VAL A 91 -15.81 6.29 -13.58
CA VAL A 91 -15.05 7.34 -14.28
C VAL A 91 -14.19 6.79 -15.42
N GLY A 92 -14.27 5.49 -15.69
CA GLY A 92 -13.57 4.84 -16.78
C GLY A 92 -12.08 4.62 -16.54
N ALA A 93 -11.64 4.49 -15.29
CA ALA A 93 -10.29 4.05 -14.96
C ALA A 93 -10.13 2.55 -15.27
N LYS A 94 -8.90 2.12 -15.60
CA LYS A 94 -8.56 0.70 -15.72
C LYS A 94 -8.33 0.12 -14.33
N VAL A 95 -9.37 -0.46 -13.74
CA VAL A 95 -9.29 -1.03 -12.39
C VAL A 95 -8.48 -2.33 -12.40
N MET A 96 -7.51 -2.43 -11.49
CA MET A 96 -6.60 -3.55 -11.30
C MET A 96 -6.57 -3.87 -9.80
N THR A 97 -7.17 -5.00 -9.39
CA THR A 97 -7.29 -5.34 -7.97
C THR A 97 -6.16 -6.26 -7.52
N VAL A 98 -5.65 -6.00 -6.31
CA VAL A 98 -4.58 -6.78 -5.69
C VAL A 98 -5.02 -7.25 -4.30
N GLY A 99 -4.49 -8.35 -3.81
CA GLY A 99 -4.86 -8.94 -2.51
C GLY A 99 -5.51 -10.31 -2.66
N ARG A 100 -6.14 -10.82 -1.60
CA ARG A 100 -6.83 -12.12 -1.62
C ARG A 100 -8.02 -12.11 -2.57
N GLY A 101 -8.77 -11.02 -2.58
CA GLY A 101 -9.84 -10.74 -3.54
C GLY A 101 -9.36 -10.13 -4.87
N GLY A 102 -8.04 -10.05 -5.08
CA GLY A 102 -7.46 -9.46 -6.29
C GLY A 102 -7.63 -10.33 -7.52
N ASN A 103 -7.80 -9.69 -8.68
CA ASN A 103 -7.82 -10.36 -9.98
C ASN A 103 -6.58 -10.06 -10.84
N PHE A 104 -5.81 -9.05 -10.45
CA PHE A 104 -4.59 -8.66 -11.15
C PHE A 104 -3.33 -9.26 -10.47
N LEU A 105 -3.21 -9.11 -9.14
CA LEU A 105 -2.25 -9.82 -8.30
C LEU A 105 -3.06 -10.51 -7.18
N ALA A 106 -3.33 -11.80 -7.34
CA ALA A 106 -4.12 -12.56 -6.38
C ALA A 106 -3.23 -13.25 -5.34
N LEU A 107 -3.34 -12.85 -4.08
CA LEU A 107 -2.65 -13.49 -2.96
C LEU A 107 -3.31 -14.81 -2.62
N LYS A 108 -2.72 -15.94 -3.03
CA LYS A 108 -3.27 -17.29 -2.80
C LYS A 108 -2.87 -17.87 -1.46
N ARG A 109 -1.63 -17.63 -1.03
CA ARG A 109 -1.10 -18.12 0.23
C ARG A 109 -0.20 -17.08 0.87
N LEU A 110 -0.23 -16.99 2.17
CA LEU A 110 0.65 -16.15 2.98
C LEU A 110 1.07 -16.92 4.23
N GLU A 111 2.36 -17.06 4.40
CA GLU A 111 2.98 -17.61 5.61
C GLU A 111 3.77 -16.50 6.29
N LEU A 112 3.52 -16.32 7.59
CA LEU A 112 4.21 -15.33 8.40
C LEU A 112 5.37 -15.99 9.12
N GLU A 113 6.57 -15.51 8.89
CA GLU A 113 7.78 -15.88 9.64
C GLU A 113 8.25 -14.67 10.47
N ARG A 114 9.24 -14.89 11.37
CA ARG A 114 9.64 -13.86 12.35
C ARG A 114 9.80 -12.44 11.79
N GLN A 115 10.50 -12.28 10.67
CA GLN A 115 10.82 -10.96 10.11
C GLN A 115 10.57 -10.91 8.61
N ARG A 116 9.91 -11.93 8.05
CA ARG A 116 9.62 -12.04 6.63
C ARG A 116 8.29 -12.75 6.42
N GLN A 117 7.80 -12.63 5.23
CA GLN A 117 6.57 -13.27 4.79
C GLN A 117 6.85 -14.05 3.51
N ILE A 118 6.27 -15.24 3.39
CA ILE A 118 6.33 -16.03 2.17
C ILE A 118 4.94 -16.03 1.55
N ALA A 119 4.86 -15.52 0.33
CA ALA A 119 3.61 -15.40 -0.39
C ALA A 119 3.62 -16.20 -1.69
N GLU A 120 2.46 -16.78 -2.03
CA GLU A 120 2.16 -17.27 -3.37
C GLU A 120 1.19 -16.27 -4.02
N ILE A 121 1.63 -15.64 -5.08
CA ILE A 121 0.88 -14.60 -5.81
C ILE A 121 0.59 -15.12 -7.21
N GLU A 122 -0.69 -15.21 -7.56
CA GLU A 122 -1.08 -15.49 -8.94
C GLU A 122 -1.13 -14.20 -9.74
N ALA A 123 -0.38 -14.18 -10.83
CA ALA A 123 -0.37 -13.12 -11.83
C ALA A 123 -0.20 -13.72 -13.22
N GLU A 124 -0.94 -13.22 -14.21
CA GLU A 124 -0.89 -13.69 -15.59
C GLU A 124 -1.06 -15.21 -15.74
N GLY A 125 -1.89 -15.82 -14.87
CA GLY A 125 -2.15 -17.27 -14.86
C GLY A 125 -1.00 -18.12 -14.32
N ARG A 126 -0.01 -17.53 -13.64
CA ARG A 126 1.14 -18.21 -13.04
C ARG A 126 1.23 -17.89 -11.55
N ILE A 127 1.73 -18.84 -10.79
CA ILE A 127 2.05 -18.66 -9.37
C ILE A 127 3.50 -18.20 -9.23
N HIS A 128 3.68 -17.07 -8.57
CA HIS A 128 4.98 -16.53 -8.19
C HIS A 128 5.14 -16.68 -6.68
N ARG A 129 6.24 -17.31 -6.26
CA ARG A 129 6.61 -17.35 -4.85
C ARG A 129 7.51 -16.16 -4.55
N VAL A 130 7.13 -15.37 -3.55
CA VAL A 130 7.83 -14.14 -3.15
C VAL A 130 8.16 -14.23 -1.67
N VAL A 131 9.38 -13.84 -1.30
CA VAL A 131 9.83 -13.71 0.09
C VAL A 131 9.96 -12.23 0.41
N LEU A 132 8.96 -11.66 1.08
CA LEU A 132 8.96 -10.27 1.50
C LEU A 132 9.71 -10.12 2.84
N PRO A 133 10.84 -9.41 2.92
CA PRO A 133 11.66 -9.27 4.13
C PRO A 133 11.12 -8.21 5.10
N LEU A 134 9.80 -8.17 5.29
CA LEU A 134 9.10 -7.23 6.15
C LEU A 134 8.13 -7.97 7.06
N ALA A 135 8.04 -7.57 8.32
CA ALA A 135 7.11 -8.12 9.29
C ALA A 135 5.72 -7.45 9.18
N GLY A 136 4.67 -8.23 9.47
CA GLY A 136 3.28 -7.76 9.52
C GLY A 136 2.53 -7.88 8.19
N GLU A 137 1.34 -8.48 8.24
CA GLU A 137 0.53 -8.77 7.05
C GLU A 137 0.18 -7.50 6.23
N PHE A 138 0.01 -6.35 6.91
CA PHE A 138 -0.23 -5.08 6.24
C PHE A 138 0.90 -4.66 5.29
N GLN A 139 2.14 -5.10 5.55
CA GLN A 139 3.27 -4.84 4.64
C GLN A 139 3.12 -5.62 3.33
N MET A 140 2.53 -6.83 3.36
CA MET A 140 2.22 -7.56 2.14
C MET A 140 1.15 -6.84 1.32
N ALA A 141 0.11 -6.29 1.96
CA ALA A 141 -0.89 -5.46 1.28
C ALA A 141 -0.26 -4.25 0.59
N ASN A 142 0.62 -3.52 1.29
CA ASN A 142 1.35 -2.40 0.74
C ASN A 142 2.27 -2.80 -0.42
N ALA A 143 2.99 -3.92 -0.28
CA ALA A 143 3.88 -4.46 -1.30
C ALA A 143 3.12 -4.86 -2.57
N LEU A 144 1.95 -5.49 -2.44
CA LEU A 144 1.10 -5.83 -3.58
C LEU A 144 0.59 -4.58 -4.32
N VAL A 145 0.20 -3.54 -3.58
CA VAL A 145 -0.21 -2.26 -4.19
C VAL A 145 0.97 -1.61 -4.92
N ALA A 146 2.16 -1.60 -4.32
CA ALA A 146 3.36 -1.04 -4.93
C ALA A 146 3.77 -1.81 -6.20
N ALA A 147 3.79 -3.15 -6.15
CA ALA A 147 4.05 -4.00 -7.31
C ALA A 147 2.99 -3.77 -8.41
N GLY A 148 1.71 -3.69 -8.02
CA GLY A 148 0.62 -3.40 -8.94
C GLY A 148 0.80 -2.06 -9.66
N LEU A 149 1.22 -1.01 -8.96
CA LEU A 149 1.53 0.30 -9.57
C LEU A 149 2.74 0.21 -10.52
N ALA A 150 3.81 -0.48 -10.12
CA ALA A 150 5.01 -0.66 -10.95
C ALA A 150 4.66 -1.38 -12.26
N ILE A 151 3.91 -2.49 -12.18
CA ILE A 151 3.47 -3.25 -13.35
C ILE A 151 2.53 -2.40 -14.23
N ALA A 152 1.58 -1.71 -13.60
CA ALA A 152 0.63 -0.84 -14.30
C ALA A 152 1.31 0.30 -15.06
N THR A 153 2.52 0.69 -14.67
CA THR A 153 3.34 1.73 -15.31
C THR A 153 4.44 1.19 -16.21
N GLY A 154 4.47 -0.13 -16.46
CA GLY A 154 5.30 -0.73 -17.50
C GLY A 154 6.45 -1.63 -17.04
N VAL A 155 6.58 -1.88 -15.72
CA VAL A 155 7.55 -2.86 -15.22
C VAL A 155 7.03 -4.27 -15.50
N ALA A 156 7.88 -5.19 -15.95
CA ALA A 156 7.47 -6.57 -16.16
C ALA A 156 7.04 -7.21 -14.83
N THR A 157 5.99 -8.04 -14.87
CA THR A 157 5.39 -8.66 -13.68
C THR A 157 6.43 -9.44 -12.86
N ALA A 158 7.28 -10.24 -13.52
CA ALA A 158 8.31 -11.01 -12.84
C ALA A 158 9.32 -10.11 -12.11
N ASP A 159 9.74 -9.02 -12.74
CA ASP A 159 10.72 -8.08 -12.17
C ASP A 159 10.14 -7.31 -10.99
N ALA A 160 8.88 -6.85 -11.10
CA ALA A 160 8.20 -6.17 -10.01
C ALA A 160 8.02 -7.07 -8.78
N LEU A 161 7.64 -8.34 -8.98
CA LEU A 161 7.48 -9.30 -7.90
C LEU A 161 8.84 -9.71 -7.29
N ALA A 162 9.87 -9.92 -8.11
CA ALA A 162 11.23 -10.20 -7.63
C ALA A 162 11.81 -9.03 -6.81
N ALA A 163 11.51 -7.78 -7.18
CA ALA A 163 11.95 -6.60 -6.44
C ALA A 163 11.41 -6.54 -5.01
N LEU A 164 10.25 -7.17 -4.73
CA LEU A 164 9.69 -7.24 -3.36
C LEU A 164 10.62 -7.94 -2.37
N GLU A 165 11.46 -8.86 -2.84
CA GLU A 165 12.43 -9.58 -2.00
C GLU A 165 13.59 -8.69 -1.50
N HIS A 166 13.76 -7.52 -2.11
CA HIS A 166 14.80 -6.55 -1.79
C HIS A 166 14.26 -5.31 -1.07
N LEU A 167 12.97 -5.29 -0.72
CA LEU A 167 12.38 -4.14 -0.04
C LEU A 167 13.00 -3.97 1.34
N LYS A 168 13.31 -2.72 1.65
CA LYS A 168 13.60 -2.26 3.01
C LYS A 168 12.34 -1.60 3.53
N GLY A 169 12.03 -1.83 4.81
CA GLY A 169 10.92 -1.15 5.46
C GLY A 169 11.07 0.38 5.39
N ALA A 170 9.97 1.08 5.37
CA ALA A 170 9.99 2.52 5.56
C ALA A 170 10.37 2.83 7.01
N ALA A 171 11.22 3.82 7.22
CA ALA A 171 11.61 4.25 8.56
C ALA A 171 10.38 4.54 9.42
N GLY A 172 10.33 3.98 10.64
CA GLY A 172 9.20 4.11 11.55
C GLY A 172 7.92 3.37 11.13
N ARG A 173 8.00 2.34 10.28
CA ARG A 173 6.90 1.45 9.91
C ARG A 173 7.26 -0.02 10.19
N LEU A 174 7.10 -0.45 11.47
CA LEU A 174 7.64 -1.72 11.97
C LEU A 174 9.13 -1.87 11.59
N ASP A 175 9.86 -0.79 11.74
CA ASP A 175 11.26 -0.70 11.36
C ASP A 175 12.12 -1.41 12.41
N LEU A 176 12.87 -2.42 11.99
CA LEU A 176 13.75 -3.17 12.90
C LEU A 176 14.97 -2.34 13.26
N ALA A 177 14.93 -1.71 14.42
CA ALA A 177 16.02 -0.88 14.93
C ALA A 177 17.19 -1.70 15.49
N GLY A 178 16.95 -2.95 15.88
CA GLY A 178 17.98 -3.82 16.43
C GLY A 178 17.42 -5.02 17.18
N THR A 179 18.29 -5.70 17.91
CA THR A 179 17.92 -6.83 18.77
C THR A 179 18.58 -6.66 20.15
N THR A 180 17.89 -7.11 21.20
CA THR A 180 18.48 -7.19 22.55
C THR A 180 19.57 -8.25 22.62
N ALA A 181 20.34 -8.29 23.72
CA ALA A 181 21.34 -9.32 23.97
C ALA A 181 20.75 -10.75 23.96
N ASP A 182 19.48 -10.89 24.35
CA ASP A 182 18.74 -12.16 24.35
C ASP A 182 18.07 -12.46 23.01
N GLY A 183 18.32 -11.65 21.97
CA GLY A 183 17.83 -11.86 20.61
C GLY A 183 16.38 -11.39 20.36
N ALA A 184 15.78 -10.64 21.28
CA ALA A 184 14.45 -10.07 21.06
C ALA A 184 14.54 -8.88 20.08
N PRO A 185 13.70 -8.83 19.01
CA PRO A 185 13.72 -7.73 18.07
C PRO A 185 13.14 -6.45 18.70
N ILE A 186 13.73 -5.32 18.34
CA ILE A 186 13.28 -3.97 18.71
C ILE A 186 12.76 -3.30 17.45
N PHE A 187 11.48 -2.99 17.43
CA PHE A 187 10.84 -2.28 16.32
C PHE A 187 10.52 -0.83 16.68
N VAL A 188 10.63 0.05 15.70
CA VAL A 188 10.15 1.43 15.77
C VAL A 188 8.96 1.56 14.85
N ASP A 189 7.85 2.10 15.36
CA ASP A 189 6.65 2.37 14.58
C ASP A 189 6.06 3.74 14.95
N TYR A 190 5.49 4.41 13.99
CA TYR A 190 4.86 5.72 14.16
C TYR A 190 3.40 5.63 14.64
N ALA A 191 2.90 4.43 14.90
CA ALA A 191 1.55 4.21 15.40
C ALA A 191 1.32 4.98 16.70
N HIS A 192 0.32 5.85 16.70
CA HIS A 192 -0.05 6.71 17.84
C HIS A 192 -1.57 6.80 18.05
N LYS A 193 -2.34 6.05 17.24
CA LYS A 193 -3.80 5.93 17.35
C LYS A 193 -4.17 4.50 17.75
N PRO A 194 -5.29 4.28 18.46
CA PRO A 194 -5.66 2.96 18.96
C PRO A 194 -5.63 1.86 17.89
N GLU A 195 -6.31 2.07 16.75
CA GLU A 195 -6.36 1.09 15.65
C GLU A 195 -4.97 0.80 15.06
N ALA A 196 -4.11 1.82 14.93
CA ALA A 196 -2.75 1.64 14.45
C ALA A 196 -1.89 0.85 15.44
N LEU A 197 -2.02 1.12 16.75
CA LEU A 197 -1.34 0.36 17.80
C LEU A 197 -1.81 -1.10 17.86
N GLU A 198 -3.11 -1.34 17.72
CA GLU A 198 -3.67 -2.69 17.64
C GLU A 198 -3.07 -3.46 16.47
N ASN A 199 -3.00 -2.84 15.29
CA ASN A 199 -2.41 -3.44 14.09
C ASN A 199 -0.92 -3.77 14.26
N VAL A 200 -0.15 -2.87 14.86
CA VAL A 200 1.27 -3.10 15.14
C VAL A 200 1.47 -4.23 16.16
N LEU A 201 0.71 -4.22 17.26
CA LEU A 201 0.76 -5.27 18.27
C LEU A 201 0.33 -6.62 17.70
N ALA A 202 -0.71 -6.66 16.90
CA ALA A 202 -1.16 -7.86 16.18
C ALA A 202 -0.08 -8.36 15.20
N ALA A 203 0.62 -7.46 14.53
CA ALA A 203 1.67 -7.80 13.58
C ALA A 203 2.90 -8.44 14.24
N VAL A 204 3.27 -8.03 15.46
CA VAL A 204 4.43 -8.59 16.17
C VAL A 204 4.07 -9.82 17.02
N ARG A 205 2.81 -10.00 17.37
CA ARG A 205 2.37 -11.09 18.28
C ARG A 205 2.67 -12.49 17.74
N PRO A 206 2.49 -12.83 16.46
CA PRO A 206 2.79 -14.16 15.93
C PRO A 206 4.26 -14.59 16.10
N PHE A 207 5.16 -13.64 16.25
CA PHE A 207 6.61 -13.88 16.38
C PHE A 207 7.10 -13.84 17.83
N THR A 208 6.20 -13.58 18.77
CA THR A 208 6.53 -13.36 20.17
C THR A 208 6.04 -14.51 21.03
N THR A 209 6.94 -15.27 21.63
CA THR A 209 6.62 -16.33 22.58
C THR A 209 6.46 -15.81 24.01
N GLY A 210 6.97 -14.61 24.29
CA GLY A 210 6.96 -13.97 25.59
C GLY A 210 6.05 -12.73 25.64
N ARG A 211 6.54 -11.69 26.33
CA ARG A 211 5.86 -10.39 26.46
C ARG A 211 6.18 -9.51 25.26
N VAL A 212 5.23 -8.71 24.83
CA VAL A 212 5.44 -7.53 24.00
C VAL A 212 5.46 -6.35 24.96
N LEU A 213 6.50 -5.54 24.91
CA LEU A 213 6.71 -4.39 25.77
C LEU A 213 6.61 -3.11 24.96
#